data_bba7a410c481f93ba49c531808822974
#
_entry.id   bba7a410c481f93ba49c531808822974
#
_cell.length_a   1.000
_cell.length_b   1.000
_cell.length_c   1.000
_cell.angle_alpha   90.00
_cell.angle_beta   90.00
_cell.angle_gamma   90.00
#
_symmetry.space_group_name_H-M   'P 1'
#
loop_
_entity.id
_entity.type
_entity.pdbx_description
1 polymer ?
#
loop_
_entity_poly.entity_id
_entity_poly.type
_entity_poly.pdbx_seq_one_letter_code
_entity_poly.pdbx_strand_id
1 'polypeptide(L)'
;MRKRYIICFISIIMFIVSFIIYKTSANLTQEASKKEEKILEFVDAFGNPYKVKINPDIARKKYRDKNFSYKEGKMIYKDDKYSSRLGVDVSHHQGKIDWEKVKEDGYEFAIIRIGYRGYGTEGTLNLDNRFHENIKDAQRAGLDVGVYFFAQAINEEEALEEAEFVLKHLKGYKLELPVAYDPESILYDEARTDDVTGEQFTKNAKVFCKRIRKAGYEPMIYSNMLWEAYELDLEKLSDYPI
;
A
#
# COMPACT_ATOMS: atom_id res chain seq x y z
N MET A 1 -38.57 -3.65 67.43
CA MET A 1 -38.65 -4.54 66.25
C MET A 1 -38.79 -3.79 64.91
N ARG A 2 -39.60 -2.73 64.77
CA ARG A 2 -39.78 -2.00 63.47
C ARG A 2 -38.49 -1.42 62.80
N LYS A 3 -37.55 -0.88 63.59
CA LYS A 3 -36.31 -0.29 63.03
C LYS A 3 -35.36 -1.29 62.34
N ARG A 4 -35.30 -2.55 62.75
CA ARG A 4 -34.47 -3.60 62.12
C ARG A 4 -35.00 -4.03 60.75
N TYR A 5 -36.31 -4.07 60.54
CA TYR A 5 -36.88 -4.42 59.24
C TYR A 5 -36.71 -3.31 58.20
N ILE A 6 -36.70 -2.03 58.62
CA ILE A 6 -36.46 -0.90 57.72
C ILE A 6 -35.04 -0.90 57.20
N ILE A 7 -34.01 -1.20 58.03
CA ILE A 7 -32.61 -1.29 57.61
C ILE A 7 -32.38 -2.44 56.62
N CYS A 8 -32.96 -3.62 56.87
CA CYS A 8 -32.90 -4.74 55.94
C CYS A 8 -33.54 -4.42 54.58
N PHE A 9 -34.68 -3.71 54.57
CA PHE A 9 -35.38 -3.36 53.34
C PHE A 9 -34.59 -2.36 52.48
N ILE A 10 -33.98 -1.35 53.12
CA ILE A 10 -33.09 -0.37 52.44
C ILE A 10 -31.86 -1.06 51.86
N SER A 11 -31.23 -2.01 52.57
CA SER A 11 -30.09 -2.77 52.07
C SER A 11 -30.40 -3.62 50.85
N ILE A 12 -31.59 -4.25 50.82
CA ILE A 12 -32.03 -5.06 49.70
C ILE A 12 -32.33 -4.18 48.48
N ILE A 13 -32.96 -3.02 48.68
CA ILE A 13 -33.23 -2.07 47.58
C ILE A 13 -31.89 -1.53 46.99
N MET A 14 -30.92 -1.18 47.83
CA MET A 14 -29.59 -0.74 47.35
C MET A 14 -28.87 -1.85 46.57
N PHE A 15 -28.98 -3.11 46.98
CA PHE A 15 -28.40 -4.24 46.27
C PHE A 15 -29.04 -4.47 44.90
N ILE A 16 -30.38 -4.36 44.84
CA ILE A 16 -31.12 -4.46 43.58
C ILE A 16 -30.80 -3.32 42.61
N VAL A 17 -30.73 -2.08 43.11
CA VAL A 17 -30.35 -0.91 42.33
C VAL A 17 -28.89 -1.04 41.80
N SER A 18 -27.94 -1.46 42.63
CA SER A 18 -26.55 -1.70 42.24
C SER A 18 -26.45 -2.82 41.20
N PHE A 19 -27.24 -3.89 41.30
CA PHE A 19 -27.26 -4.99 40.32
C PHE A 19 -27.87 -4.56 38.98
N ILE A 20 -28.90 -3.71 39.00
CA ILE A 20 -29.52 -3.15 37.82
C ILE A 20 -28.54 -2.20 37.12
N ILE A 21 -27.84 -1.33 37.85
CA ILE A 21 -26.80 -0.44 37.31
C ILE A 21 -25.65 -1.25 36.71
N TYR A 22 -25.21 -2.29 37.39
CA TYR A 22 -24.15 -3.17 36.87
C TYR A 22 -24.58 -3.90 35.56
N LYS A 23 -25.79 -4.46 35.50
CA LYS A 23 -26.32 -5.08 34.27
C LYS A 23 -26.50 -4.08 33.15
N THR A 24 -26.96 -2.88 33.41
CA THR A 24 -27.16 -1.82 32.40
C THR A 24 -25.78 -1.34 31.89
N SER A 25 -24.83 -1.17 32.80
CA SER A 25 -23.45 -0.83 32.43
C SER A 25 -22.79 -1.93 31.62
N ALA A 26 -22.94 -3.21 32.00
CA ALA A 26 -22.41 -4.35 31.25
C ALA A 26 -23.04 -4.50 29.86
N ASN A 27 -24.37 -4.25 29.73
CA ASN A 27 -25.06 -4.25 28.44
C ASN A 27 -24.64 -3.07 27.55
N LEU A 28 -24.46 -1.87 28.10
CA LEU A 28 -23.94 -0.71 27.39
C LEU A 28 -22.49 -0.92 26.92
N THR A 29 -21.66 -1.61 27.72
CA THR A 29 -20.30 -1.96 27.32
C THR A 29 -20.30 -3.04 26.22
N GLN A 30 -21.27 -3.96 26.27
CA GLN A 30 -21.42 -5.01 25.26
C GLN A 30 -22.04 -4.49 23.95
N GLU A 31 -22.96 -3.52 24.01
CA GLU A 31 -23.47 -2.81 22.81
C GLU A 31 -22.43 -1.84 22.22
N ALA A 32 -21.65 -1.16 23.05
CA ALA A 32 -20.53 -0.32 22.57
C ALA A 32 -19.41 -1.16 21.90
N SER A 33 -19.30 -2.46 22.18
CA SER A 33 -18.34 -3.36 21.54
C SER A 33 -18.84 -3.99 20.24
N LYS A 34 -20.11 -3.86 19.89
CA LYS A 34 -20.63 -4.14 18.55
C LYS A 34 -20.44 -2.94 17.63
N LYS A 35 -19.21 -2.49 17.46
CA LYS A 35 -18.83 -1.73 16.27
C LYS A 35 -19.14 -2.64 15.08
N GLU A 36 -20.12 -2.28 14.27
CA GLU A 36 -20.48 -3.02 13.05
C GLU A 36 -19.20 -3.27 12.27
N GLU A 37 -18.81 -4.53 12.18
CA GLU A 37 -17.63 -4.93 11.40
C GLU A 37 -17.89 -4.60 9.94
N LYS A 38 -17.25 -3.58 9.45
CA LYS A 38 -17.34 -3.21 8.02
C LYS A 38 -16.54 -4.20 7.22
N ILE A 39 -17.19 -4.83 6.25
CA ILE A 39 -16.56 -5.76 5.31
C ILE A 39 -16.38 -5.04 3.98
N LEU A 40 -15.20 -5.15 3.42
CA LEU A 40 -14.92 -4.80 2.04
C LEU A 40 -15.08 -6.06 1.18
N GLU A 41 -15.93 -5.95 0.16
CA GLU A 41 -16.07 -6.99 -0.86
C GLU A 41 -15.44 -6.48 -2.16
N PHE A 42 -14.63 -7.30 -2.81
CA PHE A 42 -14.00 -6.97 -4.08
C PHE A 42 -13.75 -8.22 -4.92
N VAL A 43 -13.38 -8.04 -6.17
CA VAL A 43 -12.98 -9.11 -7.08
C VAL A 43 -11.54 -8.88 -7.55
N ASP A 44 -10.80 -9.95 -7.75
CA ASP A 44 -9.47 -9.88 -8.35
C ASP A 44 -9.51 -9.68 -9.87
N ALA A 45 -8.36 -9.63 -10.51
CA ALA A 45 -8.25 -9.49 -11.97
C ALA A 45 -8.86 -10.67 -12.76
N PHE A 46 -9.10 -11.80 -12.10
CA PHE A 46 -9.70 -13.01 -12.69
C PHE A 46 -11.20 -13.12 -12.41
N GLY A 47 -11.78 -12.19 -11.65
CA GLY A 47 -13.19 -12.18 -11.26
C GLY A 47 -13.53 -13.01 -10.02
N ASN A 48 -12.54 -13.49 -9.28
CA ASN A 48 -12.80 -14.22 -8.03
C ASN A 48 -13.22 -13.24 -6.91
N PRO A 49 -14.28 -13.55 -6.17
CA PRO A 49 -14.76 -12.67 -5.10
C PRO A 49 -13.99 -12.87 -3.80
N TYR A 50 -13.70 -11.77 -3.13
CA TYR A 50 -13.02 -11.71 -1.84
C TYR A 50 -13.79 -10.85 -0.85
N LYS A 51 -13.60 -11.14 0.44
CA LYS A 51 -14.19 -10.39 1.55
C LYS A 51 -13.15 -10.22 2.65
N VAL A 52 -12.87 -8.98 3.02
CA VAL A 52 -11.93 -8.68 4.09
C VAL A 52 -12.56 -7.72 5.11
N LYS A 53 -12.24 -7.94 6.37
CA LYS A 53 -12.64 -7.02 7.44
C LYS A 53 -11.83 -5.75 7.35
N ILE A 54 -12.52 -4.61 7.26
CA ILE A 54 -11.87 -3.31 7.21
C ILE A 54 -11.28 -2.97 8.57
N ASN A 55 -9.96 -2.75 8.63
CA ASN A 55 -9.31 -2.16 9.78
C ASN A 55 -9.62 -0.65 9.82
N PRO A 56 -10.29 -0.12 10.88
CA PRO A 56 -10.67 1.29 10.97
C PRO A 56 -9.46 2.23 11.17
N ASP A 57 -8.32 1.70 11.58
CA ASP A 57 -7.12 2.48 11.91
C ASP A 57 -6.23 2.70 10.67
N ILE A 58 -6.54 2.04 9.55
CA ILE A 58 -5.86 2.23 8.27
C ILE A 58 -6.53 3.37 7.47
N ALA A 59 -5.69 4.22 6.87
CA ALA A 59 -6.13 5.29 5.99
C ALA A 59 -6.95 4.74 4.82
N ARG A 60 -8.02 5.44 4.46
CA ARG A 60 -8.89 5.05 3.34
C ARG A 60 -8.69 5.98 2.16
N LYS A 61 -9.03 5.49 0.96
CA LYS A 61 -9.06 6.35 -0.23
C LYS A 61 -9.91 7.60 0.04
N LYS A 62 -9.38 8.74 -0.35
CA LYS A 62 -10.02 10.06 -0.21
C LYS A 62 -10.89 10.42 -1.42
N TYR A 63 -10.77 9.64 -2.49
CA TYR A 63 -11.40 9.90 -3.77
C TYR A 63 -12.81 9.31 -3.82
N ARG A 64 -13.78 10.08 -4.32
CA ARG A 64 -15.18 9.68 -4.46
C ARG A 64 -15.42 9.07 -5.82
N ASP A 65 -16.06 7.90 -5.90
CA ASP A 65 -16.27 7.18 -7.16
C ASP A 65 -17.02 8.02 -8.20
N LYS A 66 -17.98 8.83 -7.80
CA LYS A 66 -18.75 9.72 -8.67
C LYS A 66 -17.93 10.82 -9.36
N ASN A 67 -16.72 11.09 -8.89
CA ASN A 67 -15.84 12.12 -9.43
C ASN A 67 -14.81 11.55 -10.43
N PHE A 68 -14.85 10.23 -10.66
CA PHE A 68 -14.13 9.61 -11.77
C PHE A 68 -14.97 9.72 -13.04
N SER A 69 -14.30 10.01 -14.15
CA SER A 69 -14.89 10.04 -15.48
C SER A 69 -13.93 9.38 -16.49
N TYR A 70 -14.50 8.67 -17.44
CA TYR A 70 -13.73 8.08 -18.53
C TYR A 70 -13.88 8.91 -19.80
N LYS A 71 -12.78 9.47 -20.27
CA LYS A 71 -12.78 10.37 -21.44
C LYS A 71 -11.60 10.04 -22.34
N GLU A 72 -11.88 9.82 -23.63
CA GLU A 72 -10.86 9.54 -24.66
C GLU A 72 -9.88 8.41 -24.28
N GLY A 73 -10.40 7.32 -23.71
CA GLY A 73 -9.59 6.20 -23.28
C GLY A 73 -8.83 6.40 -21.96
N LYS A 74 -9.02 7.51 -21.28
CA LYS A 74 -8.30 7.90 -20.06
C LYS A 74 -9.25 8.04 -18.88
N MET A 75 -8.89 7.50 -17.73
CA MET A 75 -9.62 7.71 -16.48
C MET A 75 -9.15 9.04 -15.86
N ILE A 76 -10.07 9.93 -15.59
CA ILE A 76 -9.80 11.26 -15.01
C ILE A 76 -10.55 11.38 -13.69
N TYR A 77 -9.88 11.91 -12.68
CA TYR A 77 -10.49 12.31 -11.42
C TYR A 77 -10.42 13.82 -11.24
N LYS A 78 -11.51 14.42 -10.77
CA LYS A 78 -11.53 15.82 -10.37
C LYS A 78 -12.57 16.09 -9.30
N ASP A 79 -12.15 16.72 -8.21
CA ASP A 79 -13.04 17.33 -7.21
C ASP A 79 -12.52 18.72 -6.78
N ASP A 80 -13.05 19.25 -5.67
CA ASP A 80 -12.66 20.57 -5.16
C ASP A 80 -11.23 20.63 -4.59
N LYS A 81 -10.62 19.46 -4.30
CA LYS A 81 -9.32 19.35 -3.64
C LYS A 81 -8.27 18.64 -4.49
N TYR A 82 -8.70 17.72 -5.34
CA TYR A 82 -7.81 16.80 -6.05
C TYR A 82 -8.15 16.76 -7.55
N SER A 83 -7.12 16.65 -8.35
CA SER A 83 -7.21 16.28 -9.77
C SER A 83 -6.19 15.19 -10.08
N SER A 84 -6.55 14.28 -11.00
CA SER A 84 -5.60 13.28 -11.48
C SER A 84 -4.59 13.92 -12.44
N ARG A 85 -3.41 13.36 -12.46
CA ARG A 85 -2.40 13.52 -13.50
C ARG A 85 -2.30 12.20 -14.27
N LEU A 86 -1.96 12.27 -15.53
CA LEU A 86 -1.73 11.08 -16.36
C LEU A 86 -0.25 10.74 -16.35
N GLY A 87 0.06 9.47 -16.15
CA GLY A 87 1.40 8.96 -16.19
C GLY A 87 1.49 7.64 -16.92
N VAL A 88 2.71 7.21 -17.18
CA VAL A 88 3.03 5.88 -17.71
C VAL A 88 3.93 5.13 -16.75
N ASP A 89 3.74 3.84 -16.68
CA ASP A 89 4.63 2.88 -16.04
C ASP A 89 5.37 2.12 -17.14
N VAL A 90 6.69 2.07 -17.09
CA VAL A 90 7.50 1.50 -18.16
C VAL A 90 8.72 0.74 -17.68
N SER A 91 9.12 -0.24 -18.47
CA SER A 91 10.36 -1.01 -18.33
C SER A 91 10.98 -1.26 -19.71
N HIS A 92 11.96 -2.13 -19.79
CA HIS A 92 12.51 -2.55 -21.08
C HIS A 92 11.49 -3.27 -22.00
N HIS A 93 10.38 -3.78 -21.44
CA HIS A 93 9.36 -4.48 -22.22
C HIS A 93 8.65 -3.56 -23.24
N GLN A 94 8.59 -2.25 -22.99
CA GLN A 94 8.05 -1.28 -23.94
C GLN A 94 9.02 -0.93 -25.08
N GLY A 95 10.24 -1.46 -25.04
CA GLY A 95 11.26 -1.19 -26.06
C GLY A 95 11.72 0.27 -26.08
N LYS A 96 11.94 0.81 -27.27
CA LYS A 96 12.29 2.23 -27.44
C LYS A 96 11.04 3.10 -27.43
N ILE A 97 11.03 4.08 -26.55
CA ILE A 97 9.88 4.99 -26.33
C ILE A 97 10.20 6.34 -26.96
N ASP A 98 9.24 6.91 -27.67
CA ASP A 98 9.24 8.30 -28.13
C ASP A 98 8.66 9.20 -27.03
N TRP A 99 9.51 9.69 -26.16
CA TRP A 99 9.10 10.45 -24.97
C TRP A 99 8.49 11.81 -25.31
N GLU A 100 8.86 12.42 -26.45
CA GLU A 100 8.24 13.66 -26.92
C GLU A 100 6.76 13.41 -27.26
N LYS A 101 6.45 12.31 -27.96
CA LYS A 101 5.06 11.93 -28.23
C LYS A 101 4.28 11.58 -26.97
N VAL A 102 4.90 10.90 -26.01
CA VAL A 102 4.26 10.64 -24.70
C VAL A 102 3.84 11.96 -24.04
N LYS A 103 4.72 12.97 -24.08
CA LYS A 103 4.41 14.30 -23.55
C LYS A 103 3.31 15.03 -24.35
N GLU A 104 3.38 14.98 -25.68
CA GLU A 104 2.37 15.56 -26.58
C GLU A 104 0.99 14.94 -26.39
N ASP A 105 0.90 13.63 -26.09
CA ASP A 105 -0.33 12.92 -25.76
C ASP A 105 -0.91 13.27 -24.39
N GLY A 106 -0.29 14.21 -23.66
CA GLY A 106 -0.77 14.77 -22.41
C GLY A 106 -0.39 13.99 -21.17
N TYR A 107 0.59 13.09 -21.26
CA TYR A 107 1.18 12.47 -20.07
C TYR A 107 2.12 13.44 -19.36
N GLU A 108 2.08 13.43 -18.04
CA GLU A 108 2.78 14.41 -17.21
C GLU A 108 3.94 13.78 -16.44
N PHE A 109 3.92 12.45 -16.24
CA PHE A 109 4.93 11.75 -15.47
C PHE A 109 5.18 10.32 -15.98
N ALA A 110 6.32 9.77 -15.55
CA ALA A 110 6.68 8.38 -15.78
C ALA A 110 7.19 7.72 -14.49
N ILE A 111 6.78 6.49 -14.24
CA ILE A 111 7.41 5.61 -13.24
C ILE A 111 8.20 4.55 -13.99
N ILE A 112 9.52 4.58 -13.88
CA ILE A 112 10.43 3.81 -14.73
C ILE A 112 11.07 2.70 -13.91
N ARG A 113 11.01 1.46 -14.41
CA ARG A 113 11.70 0.36 -13.74
C ARG A 113 13.21 0.59 -13.73
N ILE A 114 13.78 0.71 -12.53
CA ILE A 114 15.23 0.81 -12.37
C ILE A 114 15.91 -0.55 -12.47
N GLY A 115 15.25 -1.59 -11.98
CA GLY A 115 15.79 -2.94 -11.98
C GLY A 115 14.82 -3.92 -11.30
N TYR A 116 15.32 -5.13 -11.10
CA TYR A 116 14.54 -6.20 -10.50
C TYR A 116 15.46 -7.23 -9.86
N ARG A 117 14.95 -7.94 -8.85
CA ARG A 117 15.53 -9.19 -8.41
C ARG A 117 14.88 -10.34 -9.19
N GLY A 118 15.66 -11.24 -9.74
CA GLY A 118 15.15 -12.43 -10.41
C GLY A 118 14.36 -13.31 -9.44
N TYR A 119 13.22 -13.83 -9.88
CA TYR A 119 12.34 -14.66 -9.05
C TYR A 119 12.81 -16.12 -8.90
N GLY A 120 13.79 -16.54 -9.68
CA GLY A 120 14.41 -17.86 -9.54
C GLY A 120 15.27 -17.97 -8.27
N THR A 121 15.72 -19.16 -7.96
CA THR A 121 16.46 -19.52 -6.72
C THR A 121 17.66 -18.60 -6.46
N GLU A 122 18.39 -18.21 -7.51
CA GLU A 122 19.59 -17.37 -7.38
C GLU A 122 19.30 -15.93 -6.94
N GLY A 123 18.10 -15.40 -7.20
CA GLY A 123 17.71 -14.06 -6.79
C GLY A 123 18.66 -12.94 -7.23
N THR A 124 19.20 -13.02 -8.44
CA THR A 124 20.19 -12.07 -8.95
C THR A 124 19.59 -10.68 -9.14
N LEU A 125 20.31 -9.65 -8.71
CA LEU A 125 19.94 -8.24 -8.95
C LEU A 125 20.29 -7.83 -10.38
N ASN A 126 19.31 -7.31 -11.11
CA ASN A 126 19.45 -6.94 -12.52
C ASN A 126 19.03 -5.49 -12.73
N LEU A 127 19.86 -4.74 -13.44
CA LEU A 127 19.51 -3.42 -13.93
C LEU A 127 18.56 -3.57 -15.13
N ASP A 128 17.49 -2.78 -15.18
CA ASP A 128 16.69 -2.71 -16.40
C ASP A 128 17.54 -2.08 -17.52
N ASN A 129 17.68 -2.78 -18.63
CA ASN A 129 18.61 -2.41 -19.69
C ASN A 129 18.23 -1.10 -20.43
N ARG A 130 17.00 -0.62 -20.21
CA ARG A 130 16.49 0.66 -20.73
C ARG A 130 16.45 1.77 -19.69
N PHE A 131 16.75 1.49 -18.44
CA PHE A 131 16.61 2.45 -17.35
C PHE A 131 17.30 3.78 -17.64
N HIS A 132 18.60 3.76 -17.97
CA HIS A 132 19.37 4.97 -18.16
C HIS A 132 18.97 5.78 -19.40
N GLU A 133 18.46 5.12 -20.44
CA GLU A 133 17.89 5.78 -21.61
C GLU A 133 16.55 6.42 -21.25
N ASN A 134 15.64 5.64 -20.68
CA ASN A 134 14.30 6.09 -20.36
C ASN A 134 14.29 7.26 -19.39
N ILE A 135 15.07 7.22 -18.30
CA ILE A 135 15.05 8.30 -17.31
C ILE A 135 15.55 9.63 -17.90
N LYS A 136 16.63 9.58 -18.71
CA LYS A 136 17.19 10.78 -19.34
C LYS A 136 16.24 11.38 -20.36
N ASP A 137 15.63 10.52 -21.18
CA ASP A 137 14.80 10.95 -22.29
C ASP A 137 13.43 11.45 -21.78
N ALA A 138 12.85 10.79 -20.76
CA ALA A 138 11.64 11.26 -20.10
C ALA A 138 11.81 12.64 -19.44
N GLN A 139 12.92 12.82 -18.70
CA GLN A 139 13.25 14.12 -18.08
C GLN A 139 13.51 15.22 -19.14
N ARG A 140 14.20 14.87 -20.25
CA ARG A 140 14.42 15.82 -21.35
C ARG A 140 13.11 16.25 -22.02
N ALA A 141 12.13 15.35 -22.15
CA ALA A 141 10.79 15.65 -22.65
C ALA A 141 9.93 16.44 -21.65
N GLY A 142 10.44 16.70 -20.44
CA GLY A 142 9.75 17.49 -19.41
C GLY A 142 8.66 16.72 -18.66
N LEU A 143 8.83 15.40 -18.50
CA LEU A 143 8.02 14.57 -17.63
C LEU A 143 8.64 14.55 -16.22
N ASP A 144 7.78 14.58 -15.19
CA ASP A 144 8.20 14.24 -13.84
C ASP A 144 8.51 12.74 -13.75
N VAL A 145 9.61 12.36 -13.08
CA VAL A 145 10.04 10.97 -13.07
C VAL A 145 10.13 10.41 -11.65
N GLY A 146 9.53 9.25 -11.48
CA GLY A 146 9.78 8.33 -10.37
C GLY A 146 10.35 7.01 -10.89
N VAL A 147 10.72 6.14 -9.99
CA VAL A 147 11.23 4.81 -10.35
C VAL A 147 10.58 3.71 -9.52
N TYR A 148 10.56 2.49 -10.04
CA TYR A 148 10.20 1.32 -9.27
C TYR A 148 11.25 0.22 -9.37
N PHE A 149 11.30 -0.61 -8.34
CA PHE A 149 12.13 -1.80 -8.29
C PHE A 149 11.25 -3.02 -8.08
N PHE A 150 11.24 -3.95 -9.04
CA PHE A 150 10.51 -5.21 -8.92
C PHE A 150 11.23 -6.12 -7.93
N ALA A 151 10.62 -6.28 -6.75
CA ALA A 151 11.24 -6.84 -5.57
C ALA A 151 10.87 -8.31 -5.36
N GLN A 152 11.87 -9.14 -5.11
CA GLN A 152 11.73 -10.57 -4.82
C GLN A 152 12.59 -10.98 -3.61
N ALA A 153 12.82 -10.06 -2.68
CA ALA A 153 13.56 -10.33 -1.44
C ALA A 153 12.82 -11.31 -0.54
N ILE A 154 13.52 -12.34 -0.06
CA ILE A 154 12.96 -13.35 0.87
C ILE A 154 13.23 -13.01 2.34
N ASN A 155 14.04 -11.98 2.61
CA ASN A 155 14.38 -11.51 3.96
C ASN A 155 14.80 -10.04 3.94
N GLU A 156 15.03 -9.48 5.13
CA GLU A 156 15.39 -8.06 5.32
C GLU A 156 16.78 -7.71 4.77
N GLU A 157 17.74 -8.65 4.77
CA GLU A 157 19.07 -8.45 4.22
C GLU A 157 18.99 -8.23 2.71
N GLU A 158 18.27 -9.08 2.01
CA GLU A 158 18.03 -8.94 0.58
C GLU A 158 17.24 -7.68 0.22
N ALA A 159 16.24 -7.29 1.03
CA ALA A 159 15.51 -6.03 0.84
C ALA A 159 16.43 -4.81 0.99
N LEU A 160 17.41 -4.87 1.89
CA LEU A 160 18.45 -3.85 2.00
C LEU A 160 19.37 -3.83 0.77
N GLU A 161 19.77 -5.00 0.25
CA GLU A 161 20.54 -5.10 -0.99
C GLU A 161 19.78 -4.48 -2.18
N GLU A 162 18.49 -4.73 -2.31
CA GLU A 162 17.63 -4.12 -3.33
C GLU A 162 17.63 -2.60 -3.23
N ALA A 163 17.49 -2.06 -2.01
CA ALA A 163 17.55 -0.62 -1.78
C ALA A 163 18.95 -0.02 -2.14
N GLU A 164 20.02 -0.69 -1.75
CA GLU A 164 21.39 -0.25 -2.09
C GLU A 164 21.64 -0.32 -3.61
N PHE A 165 21.12 -1.34 -4.28
CA PHE A 165 21.18 -1.45 -5.73
C PHE A 165 20.47 -0.26 -6.40
N VAL A 166 19.26 0.07 -5.96
CA VAL A 166 18.50 1.24 -6.44
C VAL A 166 19.30 2.51 -6.23
N LEU A 167 19.80 2.76 -5.03
CA LEU A 167 20.56 3.97 -4.71
C LEU A 167 21.86 4.11 -5.52
N LYS A 168 22.55 2.99 -5.78
CA LYS A 168 23.73 2.95 -6.63
C LYS A 168 23.43 3.46 -8.04
N HIS A 169 22.31 3.02 -8.63
CA HIS A 169 21.92 3.34 -9.99
C HIS A 169 21.19 4.67 -10.13
N LEU A 170 20.65 5.23 -9.02
CA LEU A 170 20.09 6.57 -8.99
C LEU A 170 21.14 7.68 -8.83
N LYS A 171 22.37 7.34 -8.58
CA LYS A 171 23.42 8.35 -8.36
C LYS A 171 23.53 9.33 -9.54
N GLY A 172 23.30 10.61 -9.25
CA GLY A 172 23.34 11.69 -10.24
C GLY A 172 22.01 12.02 -10.91
N TYR A 173 20.94 11.27 -10.60
CA TYR A 173 19.60 11.61 -11.03
C TYR A 173 18.82 12.32 -9.89
N LYS A 174 17.98 13.26 -10.28
CA LYS A 174 16.96 13.83 -9.40
C LYS A 174 15.61 13.21 -9.77
N LEU A 175 14.79 12.93 -8.78
CA LEU A 175 13.44 12.43 -8.99
C LEU A 175 12.44 13.46 -8.46
N GLU A 176 11.39 13.71 -9.21
CA GLU A 176 10.23 14.51 -8.81
C GLU A 176 9.17 13.64 -8.12
N LEU A 177 9.21 12.33 -8.36
CA LEU A 177 8.27 11.34 -7.86
C LEU A 177 9.00 10.27 -7.03
N PRO A 178 8.25 9.45 -6.26
CA PRO A 178 8.83 8.47 -5.36
C PRO A 178 9.68 7.37 -6.02
N VAL A 179 10.43 6.67 -5.17
CA VAL A 179 11.02 5.36 -5.41
C VAL A 179 10.06 4.30 -4.89
N ALA A 180 9.41 3.56 -5.77
CA ALA A 180 8.44 2.54 -5.41
C ALA A 180 9.12 1.18 -5.19
N TYR A 181 8.81 0.57 -4.05
CA TYR A 181 9.04 -0.85 -3.76
C TYR A 181 7.88 -1.64 -4.32
N ASP A 182 8.14 -2.56 -5.25
CA ASP A 182 7.14 -3.27 -6.03
C ASP A 182 7.24 -4.79 -5.80
N PRO A 183 6.70 -5.31 -4.68
CA PRO A 183 6.64 -6.73 -4.41
C PRO A 183 5.43 -7.35 -5.09
N GLU A 184 5.65 -8.39 -5.89
CA GLU A 184 4.57 -9.09 -6.58
C GLU A 184 4.76 -10.62 -6.55
N SER A 185 3.65 -11.34 -6.55
CA SER A 185 3.64 -12.80 -6.73
C SER A 185 3.87 -13.17 -8.19
N ILE A 186 4.61 -14.24 -8.43
CA ILE A 186 4.76 -14.85 -9.76
C ILE A 186 3.65 -15.88 -9.95
N LEU A 187 2.78 -15.67 -10.93
CA LEU A 187 1.53 -16.44 -11.04
C LEU A 187 1.65 -17.76 -11.83
N TYR A 188 2.66 -17.89 -12.68
CA TYR A 188 2.71 -19.00 -13.66
C TYR A 188 4.03 -19.79 -13.60
N ASP A 189 4.84 -19.55 -12.60
CA ASP A 189 6.13 -20.22 -12.42
C ASP A 189 6.44 -20.30 -10.92
N GLU A 190 7.31 -21.23 -10.52
CA GLU A 190 7.80 -21.30 -9.14
C GLU A 190 8.71 -20.11 -8.84
N ALA A 191 8.44 -19.46 -7.73
CA ALA A 191 9.21 -18.31 -7.30
C ALA A 191 9.87 -18.53 -5.93
N ARG A 192 11.03 -17.95 -5.75
CA ARG A 192 11.75 -17.93 -4.48
C ARG A 192 10.98 -17.33 -3.32
N THR A 193 9.93 -16.56 -3.64
CA THR A 193 9.07 -15.87 -2.69
C THR A 193 7.79 -16.62 -2.34
N ASP A 194 7.52 -17.80 -2.91
CA ASP A 194 6.27 -18.53 -2.69
C ASP A 194 6.04 -18.92 -1.22
N ASP A 195 7.11 -19.21 -0.49
CA ASP A 195 7.05 -19.57 0.94
C ASP A 195 7.29 -18.34 1.86
N VAL A 196 7.40 -17.14 1.33
CA VAL A 196 7.61 -15.92 2.12
C VAL A 196 6.30 -15.49 2.75
N THR A 197 6.28 -15.29 4.05
CA THR A 197 5.08 -14.86 4.77
C THR A 197 4.78 -13.38 4.58
N GLY A 198 3.51 -12.98 4.69
CA GLY A 198 3.09 -11.58 4.66
C GLY A 198 3.80 -10.72 5.73
N GLU A 199 4.10 -11.29 6.90
CA GLU A 199 4.91 -10.62 7.92
C GLU A 199 6.32 -10.30 7.40
N GLN A 200 6.94 -11.24 6.68
CA GLN A 200 8.27 -11.02 6.10
C GLN A 200 8.22 -10.00 4.96
N PHE A 201 7.23 -10.04 4.08
CA PHE A 201 7.05 -9.01 3.05
C PHE A 201 6.89 -7.62 3.66
N THR A 202 6.13 -7.50 4.75
CA THR A 202 5.99 -6.25 5.49
C THR A 202 7.32 -5.74 6.05
N LYS A 203 8.16 -6.63 6.61
CA LYS A 203 9.51 -6.28 7.10
C LYS A 203 10.41 -5.84 5.97
N ASN A 204 10.40 -6.57 4.85
CA ASN A 204 11.19 -6.25 3.66
C ASN A 204 10.85 -4.85 3.13
N ALA A 205 9.55 -4.55 2.95
CA ALA A 205 9.07 -3.23 2.52
C ALA A 205 9.55 -2.12 3.45
N LYS A 206 9.48 -2.33 4.78
CA LYS A 206 9.98 -1.35 5.78
C LYS A 206 11.47 -1.10 5.66
N VAL A 207 12.26 -2.14 5.49
CA VAL A 207 13.73 -2.02 5.36
C VAL A 207 14.08 -1.24 4.10
N PHE A 208 13.51 -1.61 2.97
CA PHE A 208 13.70 -0.89 1.71
C PHE A 208 13.32 0.59 1.84
N CYS A 209 12.08 0.87 2.22
CA CYS A 209 11.57 2.24 2.33
C CYS A 209 12.37 3.10 3.33
N LYS A 210 12.74 2.55 4.47
CA LYS A 210 13.59 3.24 5.45
C LYS A 210 14.95 3.60 4.87
N ARG A 211 15.55 2.69 4.10
CA ARG A 211 16.86 2.92 3.47
C ARG A 211 16.80 3.99 2.38
N ILE A 212 15.76 3.95 1.54
CA ILE A 212 15.51 4.95 0.49
C ILE A 212 15.29 6.34 1.11
N ARG A 213 14.44 6.44 2.15
CA ARG A 213 14.18 7.70 2.87
C ARG A 213 15.44 8.27 3.51
N LYS A 214 16.28 7.42 4.11
CA LYS A 214 17.56 7.83 4.69
C LYS A 214 18.53 8.42 3.65
N ALA A 215 18.39 8.05 2.39
CA ALA A 215 19.20 8.59 1.30
C ALA A 215 18.64 9.90 0.71
N GLY A 216 17.48 10.37 1.20
CA GLY A 216 16.86 11.63 0.78
C GLY A 216 15.86 11.51 -0.36
N TYR A 217 15.46 10.28 -0.74
CA TYR A 217 14.37 10.04 -1.68
C TYR A 217 13.06 9.74 -0.95
N GLU A 218 11.92 10.06 -1.57
CA GLU A 218 10.62 9.68 -1.04
C GLU A 218 10.32 8.22 -1.42
N PRO A 219 10.12 7.32 -0.46
CA PRO A 219 9.73 5.95 -0.75
C PRO A 219 8.22 5.81 -0.90
N MET A 220 7.79 4.83 -1.68
CA MET A 220 6.41 4.41 -1.87
C MET A 220 6.36 2.87 -1.94
N ILE A 221 5.23 2.28 -1.64
CA ILE A 221 4.99 0.84 -1.83
C ILE A 221 3.91 0.70 -2.90
N TYR A 222 4.20 -0.03 -3.97
CA TYR A 222 3.17 -0.47 -4.90
C TYR A 222 2.53 -1.75 -4.36
N SER A 223 1.20 -1.83 -4.47
CA SER A 223 0.46 -3.00 -4.04
C SER A 223 -0.86 -3.12 -4.80
N ASN A 224 -1.40 -4.31 -4.84
CA ASN A 224 -2.77 -4.56 -5.29
C ASN A 224 -3.67 -4.93 -4.11
N MET A 225 -4.98 -4.96 -4.33
CA MET A 225 -5.97 -5.18 -3.26
C MET A 225 -5.80 -6.53 -2.53
N LEU A 226 -5.31 -7.58 -3.21
CA LEU A 226 -5.06 -8.87 -2.55
C LEU A 226 -3.90 -8.78 -1.57
N TRP A 227 -2.81 -8.13 -1.99
CA TRP A 227 -1.64 -7.91 -1.13
C TRP A 227 -1.97 -7.03 0.06
N GLU A 228 -2.74 -5.95 -0.15
CA GLU A 228 -3.19 -5.07 0.95
C GLU A 228 -4.12 -5.80 1.92
N ALA A 229 -4.95 -6.73 1.42
CA ALA A 229 -5.92 -7.44 2.23
C ALA A 229 -5.34 -8.63 3.02
N TYR A 230 -4.33 -9.32 2.47
CA TYR A 230 -3.93 -10.64 2.97
C TYR A 230 -2.43 -10.80 3.20
N GLU A 231 -1.58 -9.99 2.56
CA GLU A 231 -0.14 -10.14 2.65
C GLU A 231 0.53 -9.06 3.50
N LEU A 232 0.15 -7.81 3.31
CA LEU A 232 0.82 -6.68 3.96
C LEU A 232 0.12 -6.27 5.27
N ASP A 233 0.91 -6.04 6.31
CA ASP A 233 0.45 -5.39 7.52
C ASP A 233 0.48 -3.86 7.32
N LEU A 234 -0.64 -3.33 6.80
CA LEU A 234 -0.78 -1.92 6.45
C LEU A 234 -0.64 -0.97 7.65
N GLU A 235 -0.94 -1.45 8.87
CA GLU A 235 -0.75 -0.67 10.10
C GLU A 235 0.74 -0.38 10.32
N LYS A 236 1.59 -1.40 10.13
CA LYS A 236 3.03 -1.27 10.23
C LYS A 236 3.66 -0.48 9.08
N LEU A 237 2.95 -0.33 7.97
CA LEU A 237 3.40 0.40 6.77
C LEU A 237 2.81 1.81 6.67
N SER A 238 1.99 2.25 7.63
CA SER A 238 1.26 3.53 7.61
C SER A 238 2.12 4.79 7.45
N ASP A 239 3.42 4.69 7.69
CA ASP A 239 4.38 5.77 7.48
C ASP A 239 4.76 5.98 6.00
N TYR A 240 4.33 5.10 5.11
CA TYR A 240 4.68 5.12 3.69
C TYR A 240 3.41 5.24 2.82
N PRO A 241 3.46 5.99 1.71
CA PRO A 241 2.42 5.93 0.69
C PRO A 241 2.31 4.52 0.10
N ILE A 242 1.09 4.05 -0.06
CA ILE A 242 0.74 2.81 -0.76
C ILE A 242 -0.23 3.17 -1.87
#